data_c79097a796afcccfe761ca86c09d7a33
#
_entry.id   c79097a796afcccfe761ca86c09d7a33
#
_cell.length_a   1.000
_cell.length_b   1.000
_cell.length_c   1.000
_cell.angle_alpha   90.00
_cell.angle_beta   90.00
_cell.angle_gamma   90.00
#
_symmetry.space_group_name_H-M   'P 1'
#
loop_
_entity.id
_entity.type
_entity.pdbx_description
1 polymer ?
#
loop_
_entity_poly.entity_id
_entity_poly.type
_entity_poly.pdbx_seq_one_letter_code
_entity_poly.pdbx_strand_id
1 'polypeptide(L)'
;PGVSACIVQVGLNDIGLAGTVLDPQSPVPAAAVLISAYRQLLTMAREKNIRITGVTLVPLRGTDEYSTENFYQPEKEAVRQEINHWIRTGGEFDAVIDSDLLVRDPANPLQLSAQYDSGDHLHLNHKGHQLVAQSVPLTVIRTA
;
A
#
# COMPACT_ATOMS: atom_id res chain seq x y z
N PRO A 1 -20.93 -6.92 19.22
CA PRO A 1 -19.48 -6.71 19.31
C PRO A 1 -19.04 -5.94 18.08
N GLY A 2 -18.42 -4.76 18.28
CA GLY A 2 -17.99 -3.90 17.21
C GLY A 2 -16.58 -4.24 16.70
N VAL A 3 -16.19 -3.63 15.57
CA VAL A 3 -14.81 -3.64 15.07
C VAL A 3 -13.96 -2.82 16.03
N SER A 4 -12.82 -3.35 16.48
CA SER A 4 -11.88 -2.67 17.39
C SER A 4 -10.52 -2.39 16.75
N ALA A 5 -10.22 -3.03 15.60
CA ALA A 5 -9.01 -2.81 14.83
C ALA A 5 -9.28 -2.98 13.34
N CYS A 6 -8.52 -2.26 12.51
CA CYS A 6 -8.58 -2.32 11.06
C CYS A 6 -7.15 -2.28 10.49
N ILE A 7 -6.90 -3.06 9.45
CA ILE A 7 -5.67 -3.01 8.65
C ILE A 7 -6.02 -2.33 7.33
N VAL A 8 -5.29 -1.30 6.95
CA VAL A 8 -5.58 -0.47 5.77
C VAL A 8 -4.41 -0.51 4.80
N GLN A 9 -4.68 -1.00 3.58
CA GLN A 9 -3.78 -0.94 2.42
C GLN A 9 -4.61 -0.47 1.22
N VAL A 10 -4.60 0.82 0.93
CA VAL A 10 -5.36 1.47 -0.14
C VAL A 10 -4.49 2.52 -0.84
N GLY A 11 -4.91 3.02 -2.00
CA GLY A 11 -4.22 4.09 -2.73
C GLY A 11 -3.36 3.62 -3.91
N LEU A 12 -3.03 2.32 -4.01
CA LEU A 12 -2.21 1.82 -5.11
C LEU A 12 -2.92 1.96 -6.46
N ASN A 13 -4.22 1.67 -6.51
CA ASN A 13 -5.04 1.85 -7.71
C ASN A 13 -5.27 3.33 -8.05
N ASP A 14 -5.41 4.20 -7.05
CA ASP A 14 -5.53 5.65 -7.27
C ASP A 14 -4.30 6.20 -7.99
N ILE A 15 -3.12 5.66 -7.71
CA ILE A 15 -1.87 6.01 -8.38
C ILE A 15 -1.74 5.30 -9.72
N GLY A 16 -1.88 3.98 -9.73
CA GLY A 16 -1.59 3.13 -10.89
C GLY A 16 -2.55 3.33 -12.04
N LEU A 17 -3.86 3.46 -11.78
CA LEU A 17 -4.88 3.57 -12.83
C LEU A 17 -4.95 4.96 -13.47
N ALA A 18 -4.51 6.02 -12.79
CA ALA A 18 -4.54 7.38 -13.32
C ALA A 18 -3.82 7.48 -14.68
N GLY A 19 -4.48 8.02 -15.70
CA GLY A 19 -3.95 8.16 -17.06
C GLY A 19 -3.80 6.86 -17.83
N THR A 20 -4.32 5.73 -17.35
CA THR A 20 -4.39 4.47 -18.10
C THR A 20 -5.66 4.38 -18.93
N VAL A 21 -5.77 3.32 -19.75
CA VAL A 21 -7.02 3.06 -20.53
C VAL A 21 -8.26 2.90 -19.64
N LEU A 22 -8.09 2.53 -18.37
CA LEU A 22 -9.18 2.36 -17.40
C LEU A 22 -9.60 3.68 -16.74
N ASP A 23 -8.71 4.65 -16.66
CA ASP A 23 -8.98 5.99 -16.10
C ASP A 23 -8.18 7.08 -16.83
N PRO A 24 -8.51 7.31 -18.14
CA PRO A 24 -7.67 8.11 -19.02
C PRO A 24 -7.71 9.63 -18.74
N GLN A 25 -8.69 10.09 -17.97
CA GLN A 25 -8.86 11.52 -17.68
C GLN A 25 -8.32 11.93 -16.31
N SER A 26 -8.06 10.98 -15.43
CA SER A 26 -7.56 11.28 -14.10
C SER A 26 -6.06 11.58 -14.13
N PRO A 27 -5.63 12.72 -13.58
CA PRO A 27 -4.22 12.98 -13.36
C PRO A 27 -3.67 12.08 -12.24
N VAL A 28 -2.38 11.84 -12.26
CA VAL A 28 -1.69 11.19 -11.11
C VAL A 28 -1.93 12.05 -9.87
N PRO A 29 -2.50 11.50 -8.79
CA PRO A 29 -2.78 12.28 -7.60
C PRO A 29 -1.47 12.67 -6.90
N ALA A 30 -1.40 13.89 -6.37
CA ALA A 30 -0.29 14.24 -5.49
C ALA A 30 -0.36 13.41 -4.18
N ALA A 31 0.78 13.00 -3.63
CA ALA A 31 0.85 12.23 -2.40
C ALA A 31 0.09 12.90 -1.25
N ALA A 32 0.16 14.23 -1.14
CA ALA A 32 -0.57 15.01 -0.13
C ALA A 32 -2.08 14.80 -0.17
N VAL A 33 -2.68 14.55 -1.35
CA VAL A 33 -4.12 14.28 -1.50
C VAL A 33 -4.47 12.94 -0.86
N LEU A 34 -3.70 11.89 -1.17
CA LEU A 34 -3.92 10.56 -0.61
C LEU A 34 -3.61 10.53 0.90
N ILE A 35 -2.56 11.21 1.35
CA ILE A 35 -2.24 11.36 2.77
C ILE A 35 -3.39 12.06 3.51
N SER A 36 -4.02 13.08 2.90
CA SER A 36 -5.20 13.74 3.49
C SER A 36 -6.38 12.78 3.62
N ALA A 37 -6.62 11.92 2.62
CA ALA A 37 -7.66 10.89 2.69
C ALA A 37 -7.37 9.86 3.80
N TYR A 38 -6.13 9.41 3.94
CA TYR A 38 -5.73 8.55 5.06
C TYR A 38 -5.99 9.22 6.43
N ARG A 39 -5.66 10.51 6.58
CA ARG A 39 -5.93 11.26 7.81
C ARG A 39 -7.42 11.35 8.15
N GLN A 40 -8.28 11.46 7.13
CA GLN A 40 -9.73 11.40 7.34
C GLN A 40 -10.16 10.02 7.87
N LEU A 41 -9.65 8.92 7.28
CA LEU A 41 -9.91 7.56 7.79
C LEU A 41 -9.44 7.39 9.22
N LEU A 42 -8.24 7.87 9.56
CA LEU A 42 -7.68 7.82 10.90
C LEU A 42 -8.56 8.59 11.91
N THR A 43 -9.03 9.78 11.53
CA THR A 43 -9.94 10.59 12.37
C THR A 43 -11.23 9.84 12.64
N MET A 44 -11.90 9.32 11.59
CA MET A 44 -13.15 8.57 11.73
C MET A 44 -12.99 7.30 12.58
N ALA A 45 -11.85 6.63 12.49
CA ALA A 45 -11.56 5.44 13.28
C ALA A 45 -11.36 5.78 14.77
N ARG A 46 -10.59 6.84 15.04
CA ARG A 46 -10.35 7.33 16.42
C ARG A 46 -11.64 7.73 17.12
N GLU A 47 -12.57 8.38 16.43
CA GLU A 47 -13.91 8.72 16.95
C GLU A 47 -14.70 7.49 17.39
N LYS A 48 -14.41 6.32 16.82
CA LYS A 48 -15.06 5.05 17.11
C LYS A 48 -14.20 4.11 17.97
N ASN A 49 -13.06 4.60 18.48
CA ASN A 49 -12.08 3.79 19.21
C ASN A 49 -11.58 2.56 18.42
N ILE A 50 -11.45 2.70 17.09
CA ILE A 50 -10.89 1.66 16.20
C ILE A 50 -9.42 1.98 15.96
N ARG A 51 -8.53 1.03 16.27
CA ARG A 51 -7.11 1.14 15.97
C ARG A 51 -6.85 0.84 14.49
N ILE A 52 -5.97 1.62 13.86
CA ILE A 52 -5.61 1.42 12.44
C ILE A 52 -4.14 1.06 12.31
N THR A 53 -3.90 -0.08 11.65
CA THR A 53 -2.58 -0.46 11.16
C THR A 53 -2.46 -0.05 9.69
N GLY A 54 -1.51 0.84 9.39
CA GLY A 54 -1.18 1.22 8.01
C GLY A 54 -0.28 0.16 7.35
N VAL A 55 -0.53 -0.12 6.07
CA VAL A 55 0.31 -1.03 5.27
C VAL A 55 0.92 -0.25 4.13
N THR A 56 2.23 -0.36 3.93
CA THR A 56 2.91 0.29 2.81
C THR A 56 2.49 -0.32 1.47
N LEU A 57 2.51 0.51 0.43
CA LEU A 57 2.15 0.13 -0.93
C LEU A 57 3.29 -0.65 -1.58
N VAL A 58 2.99 -1.81 -2.15
CA VAL A 58 3.97 -2.67 -2.83
C VAL A 58 4.56 -2.01 -4.09
N PRO A 59 5.74 -2.46 -4.59
CA PRO A 59 6.35 -1.94 -5.81
C PRO A 59 5.45 -2.13 -7.04
N LEU A 60 5.62 -1.27 -8.05
CA LEU A 60 4.80 -1.23 -9.27
C LEU A 60 5.57 -1.57 -10.55
N ARG A 61 6.91 -1.61 -10.53
CA ARG A 61 7.69 -1.76 -11.75
C ARG A 61 7.50 -3.15 -12.36
N GLY A 62 7.25 -3.20 -13.66
CA GLY A 62 7.00 -4.42 -14.41
C GLY A 62 5.51 -4.66 -14.71
N THR A 63 4.59 -3.94 -14.05
CA THR A 63 3.15 -4.10 -14.24
C THR A 63 2.68 -3.80 -15.68
N ASP A 64 3.36 -2.90 -16.39
CA ASP A 64 3.00 -2.52 -17.76
C ASP A 64 3.12 -3.69 -18.76
N GLU A 65 3.95 -4.68 -18.44
CA GLU A 65 4.16 -5.84 -19.32
C GLU A 65 2.98 -6.82 -19.28
N TYR A 66 2.22 -6.83 -18.18
CA TYR A 66 1.26 -7.92 -17.88
C TYR A 66 -0.15 -7.45 -17.51
N SER A 67 -0.36 -6.18 -17.14
CA SER A 67 -1.66 -5.74 -16.70
C SER A 67 -2.24 -4.58 -17.51
N THR A 68 -1.74 -3.39 -17.33
CA THR A 68 -2.31 -2.17 -17.93
C THR A 68 -1.20 -1.23 -18.34
N GLU A 69 -1.14 -0.88 -19.61
CA GLU A 69 -0.19 0.12 -20.12
C GLU A 69 -0.24 1.41 -19.30
N ASN A 70 0.91 1.98 -18.99
CA ASN A 70 1.08 3.15 -18.12
C ASN A 70 0.69 2.97 -16.65
N PHE A 71 0.50 1.74 -16.16
CA PHE A 71 0.26 1.52 -14.73
C PHE A 71 1.49 1.91 -13.90
N TYR A 72 2.69 1.54 -14.34
CA TYR A 72 3.96 2.04 -13.81
C TYR A 72 4.45 3.25 -14.60
N GLN A 73 4.78 4.32 -13.91
CA GLN A 73 5.51 5.47 -14.42
C GLN A 73 6.43 6.02 -13.32
N PRO A 74 7.59 6.64 -13.63
CA PRO A 74 8.48 7.21 -12.61
C PRO A 74 7.79 8.21 -11.70
N GLU A 75 6.86 8.99 -12.22
CA GLU A 75 6.04 9.95 -11.46
C GLU A 75 5.15 9.23 -10.44
N LYS A 76 4.48 8.15 -10.83
CA LYS A 76 3.65 7.32 -9.96
C LYS A 76 4.46 6.64 -8.86
N GLU A 77 5.64 6.17 -9.21
CA GLU A 77 6.58 5.60 -8.25
C GLU A 77 7.04 6.65 -7.21
N ALA A 78 7.31 7.89 -7.63
CA ALA A 78 7.66 8.96 -6.70
C ALA A 78 6.52 9.22 -5.69
N VAL A 79 5.26 9.26 -6.14
CA VAL A 79 4.08 9.39 -5.27
C VAL A 79 3.98 8.21 -4.31
N ARG A 80 4.14 6.97 -4.80
CA ARG A 80 4.13 5.76 -3.96
C ARG A 80 5.20 5.82 -2.86
N GLN A 81 6.42 6.23 -3.21
CA GLN A 81 7.52 6.34 -2.25
C GLN A 81 7.25 7.41 -1.19
N GLU A 82 6.69 8.55 -1.56
CA GLU A 82 6.32 9.61 -0.62
C GLU A 82 5.25 9.13 0.37
N ILE A 83 4.21 8.44 -0.12
CA ILE A 83 3.17 7.86 0.74
C ILE A 83 3.77 6.80 1.67
N ASN A 84 4.60 5.90 1.15
CA ASN A 84 5.26 4.87 1.95
C ASN A 84 6.18 5.48 3.02
N HIS A 85 6.90 6.54 2.68
CA HIS A 85 7.70 7.28 3.65
C HIS A 85 6.83 7.83 4.78
N TRP A 86 5.72 8.49 4.44
CA TRP A 86 4.78 9.00 5.43
C TRP A 86 4.17 7.89 6.30
N ILE A 87 3.74 6.75 5.70
CA ILE A 87 3.22 5.61 6.47
C ILE A 87 4.25 5.13 7.50
N ARG A 88 5.54 5.03 7.11
CA ARG A 88 6.62 4.56 7.99
C ARG A 88 6.97 5.54 9.10
N THR A 89 6.99 6.83 8.81
CA THR A 89 7.63 7.84 9.66
C THR A 89 6.67 8.87 10.25
N GLY A 90 5.44 8.97 9.73
CA GLY A 90 4.46 9.97 10.15
C GLY A 90 3.92 9.77 11.56
N GLY A 91 4.02 8.58 12.13
CA GLY A 91 3.56 8.28 13.49
C GLY A 91 2.05 8.41 13.70
N GLU A 92 1.28 8.44 12.60
CA GLU A 92 -0.16 8.68 12.65
C GLU A 92 -0.98 7.36 12.76
N PHE A 93 -0.39 6.21 12.41
CA PHE A 93 -0.98 4.89 12.56
C PHE A 93 -0.66 4.28 13.92
N ASP A 94 -1.54 3.44 14.45
CA ASP A 94 -1.31 2.69 15.69
C ASP A 94 -0.22 1.61 15.52
N ALA A 95 -0.07 1.09 14.31
CA ALA A 95 1.03 0.22 13.90
C ALA A 95 1.23 0.30 12.38
N VAL A 96 2.38 -0.20 11.92
CA VAL A 96 2.74 -0.24 10.49
C VAL A 96 3.18 -1.64 10.10
N ILE A 97 2.69 -2.12 8.96
CA ILE A 97 3.20 -3.30 8.26
C ILE A 97 3.93 -2.80 7.02
N ASP A 98 5.24 -3.02 6.96
CA ASP A 98 6.05 -2.60 5.81
C ASP A 98 6.06 -3.66 4.72
N SER A 99 4.93 -3.82 4.03
CA SER A 99 4.78 -4.80 2.95
C SER A 99 5.75 -4.52 1.80
N ASP A 100 6.01 -3.25 1.48
CA ASP A 100 6.99 -2.87 0.45
C ASP A 100 8.39 -3.45 0.77
N LEU A 101 8.87 -3.27 1.99
CA LEU A 101 10.17 -3.81 2.40
C LEU A 101 10.20 -5.34 2.41
N LEU A 102 9.10 -5.99 2.81
CA LEU A 102 8.99 -7.43 2.93
C LEU A 102 9.02 -8.15 1.59
N VAL A 103 8.36 -7.57 0.55
CA VAL A 103 8.10 -8.29 -0.70
C VAL A 103 8.90 -7.78 -1.91
N ARG A 104 9.57 -6.63 -1.79
CA ARG A 104 10.37 -6.08 -2.89
C ARG A 104 11.63 -6.91 -3.16
N ASP A 105 12.12 -6.86 -4.38
CA ASP A 105 13.40 -7.45 -4.75
C ASP A 105 14.54 -6.61 -4.13
N PRO A 106 15.42 -7.22 -3.31
CA PRO A 106 16.55 -6.50 -2.72
C PRO A 106 17.56 -5.96 -3.75
N ALA A 107 17.67 -6.59 -4.93
CA ALA A 107 18.54 -6.15 -6.01
C ALA A 107 17.89 -5.05 -6.88
N ASN A 108 16.54 -5.03 -6.93
CA ASN A 108 15.77 -4.02 -7.65
C ASN A 108 14.53 -3.61 -6.85
N PRO A 109 14.66 -2.70 -5.88
CA PRO A 109 13.58 -2.37 -4.93
C PRO A 109 12.31 -1.74 -5.53
N LEU A 110 12.32 -1.44 -6.83
CA LEU A 110 11.15 -0.89 -7.53
C LEU A 110 10.18 -1.97 -8.03
N GLN A 111 10.54 -3.25 -7.89
CA GLN A 111 9.71 -4.39 -8.32
C GLN A 111 9.53 -5.43 -7.22
N LEU A 112 8.52 -6.28 -7.38
CA LEU A 112 8.33 -7.44 -6.52
C LEU A 112 9.47 -8.44 -6.69
N SER A 113 9.86 -9.09 -5.60
CA SER A 113 10.72 -10.27 -5.67
C SER A 113 9.97 -11.41 -6.35
N ALA A 114 10.61 -12.09 -7.30
CA ALA A 114 10.01 -13.19 -8.06
C ALA A 114 9.43 -14.32 -7.18
N GLN A 115 9.94 -14.49 -5.96
CA GLN A 115 9.40 -15.49 -5.03
C GLN A 115 8.03 -15.13 -4.46
N TYR A 116 7.63 -13.84 -4.50
CA TYR A 116 6.38 -13.33 -3.93
C TYR A 116 5.40 -12.82 -4.99
N ASP A 117 5.84 -12.72 -6.25
CA ASP A 117 5.07 -12.25 -7.38
C ASP A 117 4.10 -13.34 -7.88
N SER A 118 2.86 -12.96 -8.19
CA SER A 118 1.88 -13.85 -8.82
C SER A 118 2.13 -14.08 -10.31
N GLY A 119 3.04 -13.29 -10.92
CA GLY A 119 3.39 -13.31 -12.33
C GLY A 119 2.86 -12.10 -13.11
N ASP A 120 2.17 -11.17 -12.47
CA ASP A 120 1.68 -9.92 -13.05
C ASP A 120 2.43 -8.67 -12.54
N HIS A 121 3.44 -8.88 -11.72
CA HIS A 121 4.31 -7.86 -11.13
C HIS A 121 3.59 -6.84 -10.23
N LEU A 122 2.36 -7.15 -9.80
CA LEU A 122 1.52 -6.31 -8.95
C LEU A 122 0.98 -7.07 -7.75
N HIS A 123 0.36 -8.23 -7.99
CA HIS A 123 -0.28 -9.00 -6.95
C HIS A 123 0.69 -10.00 -6.32
N LEU A 124 0.55 -10.18 -5.02
CA LEU A 124 1.33 -11.18 -4.30
C LEU A 124 0.79 -12.59 -4.57
N ASN A 125 1.69 -13.55 -4.69
CA ASN A 125 1.33 -14.95 -4.65
C ASN A 125 1.05 -15.41 -3.21
N HIS A 126 0.73 -16.71 -3.02
CA HIS A 126 0.45 -17.27 -1.71
C HIS A 126 1.56 -17.03 -0.68
N LYS A 127 2.84 -17.15 -1.08
CA LYS A 127 3.97 -16.92 -0.17
C LYS A 127 4.11 -15.47 0.26
N GLY A 128 3.87 -14.53 -0.67
CA GLY A 128 3.89 -13.10 -0.38
C GLY A 128 2.77 -12.73 0.60
N HIS A 129 1.54 -13.21 0.36
CA HIS A 129 0.42 -13.00 1.30
C HIS A 129 0.71 -13.60 2.68
N GLN A 130 1.28 -14.80 2.74
CA GLN A 130 1.64 -15.44 4.00
C GLN A 130 2.69 -14.63 4.77
N LEU A 131 3.71 -14.11 4.08
CA LEU A 131 4.75 -13.27 4.70
C LEU A 131 4.17 -11.99 5.31
N VAL A 132 3.31 -11.29 4.56
CA VAL A 132 2.63 -10.08 5.05
C VAL A 132 1.71 -10.42 6.22
N ALA A 133 0.94 -11.51 6.15
CA ALA A 133 0.06 -11.93 7.23
C ALA A 133 0.83 -12.26 8.52
N GLN A 134 1.99 -12.91 8.43
CA GLN A 134 2.86 -13.22 9.57
C GLN A 134 3.49 -11.97 10.21
N SER A 135 3.58 -10.87 9.48
CA SER A 135 4.13 -9.60 9.98
C SER A 135 3.10 -8.75 10.76
N VAL A 136 1.83 -9.16 10.79
CA VAL A 136 0.77 -8.45 11.51
C VAL A 136 1.06 -8.44 13.01
N PRO A 137 1.20 -7.26 13.66
CA PRO A 137 1.46 -7.21 15.09
C PRO A 137 0.22 -7.66 15.87
N LEU A 138 0.28 -8.80 16.52
CA LEU A 138 -0.86 -9.36 17.28
C LEU A 138 -1.33 -8.42 18.41
N THR A 139 -0.47 -7.55 18.92
CA THR A 139 -0.81 -6.51 19.91
C THR A 139 -1.84 -5.50 19.41
N VAL A 140 -1.95 -5.32 18.08
CA VAL A 140 -2.95 -4.42 17.47
C VAL A 140 -4.33 -5.07 17.39
N ILE A 141 -4.37 -6.39 17.23
CA ILE A 141 -5.62 -7.17 17.04
C ILE A 141 -6.23 -7.55 18.39
N ARG A 142 -5.39 -7.82 19.41
CA ARG A 142 -5.87 -8.19 20.73
C ARG A 142 -6.36 -6.94 21.47
N THR A 143 -7.66 -6.89 21.78
CA THR A 143 -8.18 -5.99 22.83
C THR A 143 -7.69 -6.50 24.19
N ALA A 144 -7.14 -5.61 24.98
CA ALA A 144 -6.90 -5.89 26.40
C ALA A 144 -8.21 -6.24 27.10
#